data_8c40ed79ab462fc1f6d167b684d4d690
#
_entry.id   8c40ed79ab462fc1f6d167b684d4d690
#
_cell.length_a   1.000
_cell.length_b   1.000
_cell.length_c   1.000
_cell.angle_alpha   90.00
_cell.angle_beta   90.00
_cell.angle_gamma   90.00
#
_symmetry.space_group_name_H-M   'P 1'
#
loop_
_entity.id
_entity.type
_entity.pdbx_description
1 polymer ?
#
loop_
_entity_poly.entity_id
_entity_poly.type
_entity_poly.pdbx_seq_one_letter_code
_entity_poly.pdbx_strand_id
1 'polypeptide(L)'
;MDNSKPQQSIALGDWFYDKSRAFEKLKEMVADKGFDLIYNLEYIRDTQAESTEKGGTYYRTIWSCECVAGFLRPQKTQKRVKK
;
A
#
# COMPACT_ATOMS: atom_id res chain seq x y z
N MET A 1 -18.73 -3.74 21.00
CA MET A 1 -18.38 -3.59 20.40
C MET A 1 -17.80 -3.54 19.65
N ASP A 2 -17.43 -3.40 19.60
CA ASP A 2 -16.82 -3.23 19.00
C ASP A 2 -16.44 -3.26 18.17
N ASN A 3 -16.29 -3.05 18.02
CA ASN A 3 -15.94 -3.01 17.19
C ASN A 3 -15.07 -3.01 16.53
N SER A 4 -14.95 -3.34 16.73
CA SER A 4 -13.77 -3.24 16.31
C SER A 4 -13.62 -2.91 14.92
N LYS A 5 -12.75 -2.29 14.62
CA LYS A 5 -12.59 -1.97 13.46
C LYS A 5 -11.77 -2.78 12.75
N PRO A 6 -12.08 -3.30 11.74
CA PRO A 6 -11.28 -4.19 10.98
C PRO A 6 -10.24 -3.44 10.18
N GLN A 7 -9.40 -2.75 10.85
CA GLN A 7 -8.29 -2.07 10.21
C GLN A 7 -7.04 -2.89 10.32
N GLN A 8 -6.19 -2.79 9.34
CA GLN A 8 -4.93 -3.52 9.37
C GLN A 8 -3.86 -2.70 8.68
N SER A 9 -2.69 -2.63 9.29
CA SER A 9 -1.55 -2.03 8.64
C SER A 9 -1.00 -2.99 7.62
N ILE A 10 -0.78 -2.51 6.42
CA ILE A 10 -0.28 -3.33 5.33
C ILE A 10 0.95 -2.67 4.77
N ALA A 11 2.04 -3.41 4.73
CA ALA A 11 3.27 -2.93 4.14
C ALA A 11 3.57 -3.77 2.93
N LEU A 12 4.09 -3.12 1.91
CA LEU A 12 4.32 -3.79 0.65
C LEU A 12 5.37 -4.89 0.76
N GLY A 13 6.44 -4.62 1.43
CA GLY A 13 7.49 -5.61 1.60
C GLY A 13 8.43 -5.75 0.42
N ASP A 14 8.00 -5.34 -0.75
CA ASP A 14 8.81 -5.42 -1.96
C ASP A 14 9.20 -4.01 -2.38
N TRP A 15 10.23 -3.93 -3.19
CA TRP A 15 10.74 -2.66 -3.65
C TRP A 15 10.61 -2.58 -5.16
N PHE A 16 10.28 -1.40 -5.63
CA PHE A 16 10.06 -1.16 -7.04
C PHE A 16 10.84 0.07 -7.47
N TYR A 17 11.27 0.10 -8.71
CA TYR A 17 11.98 1.27 -9.22
C TYR A 17 11.05 2.43 -9.49
N ASP A 18 9.75 2.16 -9.53
CA ASP A 18 8.77 3.15 -9.89
C ASP A 18 7.77 3.31 -8.75
N LYS A 19 7.62 4.52 -8.29
CA LYS A 19 6.74 4.81 -7.18
C LYS A 19 5.30 4.39 -7.48
N SER A 20 4.83 4.65 -8.70
CA SER A 20 3.47 4.30 -9.04
C SER A 20 3.27 2.79 -9.08
N ARG A 21 4.28 2.04 -9.46
CA ARG A 21 4.18 0.60 -9.44
C ARG A 21 4.08 0.07 -8.02
N ALA A 22 4.80 0.67 -7.10
CA ALA A 22 4.71 0.28 -5.70
C ALA A 22 3.28 0.47 -5.21
N PHE A 23 2.69 1.60 -5.54
CA PHE A 23 1.33 1.86 -5.10
C PHE A 23 0.33 0.88 -5.73
N GLU A 24 0.50 0.59 -7.02
CA GLU A 24 -0.41 -0.35 -7.67
C GLU A 24 -0.33 -1.72 -7.04
N LYS A 25 0.87 -2.15 -6.70
CA LYS A 25 1.02 -3.45 -6.06
C LYS A 25 0.38 -3.46 -4.69
N LEU A 26 0.54 -2.37 -3.95
CA LEU A 26 -0.09 -2.25 -2.64
C LEU A 26 -1.61 -2.32 -2.76
N LYS A 27 -2.17 -1.66 -3.77
CA LYS A 27 -3.62 -1.71 -3.98
C LYS A 27 -4.08 -3.13 -4.24
N GLU A 28 -3.30 -3.88 -5.00
CA GLU A 28 -3.65 -5.27 -5.26
C GLU A 28 -3.64 -6.09 -3.99
N MET A 29 -2.64 -5.87 -3.15
CA MET A 29 -2.56 -6.58 -1.89
C MET A 29 -3.75 -6.28 -0.99
N VAL A 30 -4.13 -5.01 -0.95
CA VAL A 30 -5.28 -4.59 -0.15
C VAL A 30 -6.55 -5.25 -0.66
N ALA A 31 -6.73 -5.24 -1.97
CA ALA A 31 -7.92 -5.85 -2.56
C ALA A 31 -7.95 -7.36 -2.34
N ASP A 32 -6.79 -8.01 -2.42
CA ASP A 32 -6.71 -9.44 -2.20
C ASP A 32 -7.07 -9.82 -0.78
N LYS A 33 -6.83 -8.93 0.16
CA LYS A 33 -7.20 -9.18 1.55
C LYS A 33 -8.64 -8.82 1.85
N GLY A 34 -9.35 -8.27 0.86
CA GLY A 34 -10.75 -7.97 1.02
C GLY A 34 -11.07 -6.60 1.56
N PHE A 35 -10.09 -5.73 1.64
CA PHE A 35 -10.32 -4.37 2.12
C PHE A 35 -10.78 -3.46 0.98
N ASP A 36 -11.51 -2.43 1.33
CA ASP A 36 -12.06 -1.47 0.37
C ASP A 36 -11.41 -0.12 0.41
N LEU A 37 -10.66 0.16 1.45
CA LEU A 37 -10.21 1.52 1.72
C LEU A 37 -8.74 1.51 2.07
N ILE A 38 -8.02 2.47 1.53
CA ILE A 38 -6.62 2.69 1.86
C ILE A 38 -6.50 4.10 2.42
N TYR A 39 -5.84 4.24 3.55
CA TYR A 39 -5.55 5.57 4.07
C TYR A 39 -4.23 5.54 4.83
N ASN A 40 -3.76 6.72 5.19
CA ASN A 40 -2.45 6.88 5.83
C ASN A 40 -1.35 6.25 4.97
N LEU A 41 -1.45 6.49 3.66
CA LEU A 41 -0.48 5.95 2.72
C LEU A 41 0.83 6.69 2.86
N GLU A 42 1.92 5.95 3.00
CA GLU A 42 3.25 6.52 3.06
C GLU A 42 4.15 5.79 2.10
N TYR A 43 4.97 6.54 1.41
CA TYR A 43 5.96 5.97 0.52
C TYR A 43 7.30 5.92 1.24
N ILE A 44 8.01 4.84 1.01
CA ILE A 44 9.33 4.64 1.59
C ILE A 44 10.32 4.62 0.43
N ARG A 45 11.34 5.43 0.53
CA ARG A 45 12.34 5.53 -0.51
C ARG A 45 13.67 5.03 0.02
N ASP A 46 14.38 4.30 -0.80
CA ASP A 46 15.68 3.82 -0.44
C ASP A 46 16.50 3.75 -1.71
N THR A 47 17.75 3.37 -1.61
CA THR A 47 18.59 3.20 -2.76
C THR A 47 19.14 1.79 -2.78
N GLN A 48 19.35 1.30 -3.97
CA GLN A 48 19.90 -0.02 -4.17
C GLN A 48 21.16 0.11 -5.00
N ALA A 49 22.23 -0.48 -4.52
CA ALA A 49 23.49 -0.49 -5.26
C ALA A 49 23.45 -1.60 -6.30
N GLU A 50 23.87 -1.25 -7.51
CA GLU A 50 23.92 -2.21 -8.59
C GLU A 50 25.28 -2.16 -9.25
N SER A 51 25.78 -3.32 -9.62
CA SER A 51 27.07 -3.41 -10.27
C SER A 51 26.94 -3.25 -11.76
N THR A 52 27.92 -2.65 -12.37
CA THR A 52 27.98 -2.57 -13.82
C THR A 52 28.94 -3.62 -14.33
N GLU A 53 28.88 -3.89 -15.60
CA GLU A 53 29.78 -4.85 -16.21
C GLU A 53 31.23 -4.38 -16.16
N LYS A 54 31.42 -3.10 -16.04
CA LYS A 54 32.78 -2.54 -16.01
C LYS A 54 33.33 -2.43 -14.62
N GLY A 55 32.66 -3.01 -13.65
CA GLY A 55 33.17 -3.00 -12.29
C GLY A 55 32.78 -1.78 -11.47
N GLY A 56 32.00 -0.89 -12.04
CA GLY A 56 31.53 0.26 -11.28
C GLY A 56 30.29 -0.07 -10.50
N THR A 57 29.89 0.86 -9.67
CA THR A 57 28.67 0.73 -8.89
C THR A 57 27.82 1.97 -9.08
N TYR A 58 26.56 1.80 -9.25
CA TYR A 58 25.64 2.92 -9.28
C TYR A 58 24.46 2.62 -8.39
N TYR A 59 23.74 3.66 -8.03
CA TYR A 59 22.62 3.54 -7.10
C TYR A 59 21.33 3.91 -7.78
N ARG A 60 20.31 3.09 -7.57
CA ARG A 60 19.01 3.37 -8.12
C ARG A 60 18.05 3.61 -6.98
N THR A 61 17.13 4.53 -7.17
CA THR A 61 16.11 4.78 -6.19
C THR A 61 15.05 3.70 -6.29
N ILE A 62 14.69 3.15 -5.16
CA ILE A 62 13.64 2.14 -5.10
C ILE A 62 12.58 2.63 -4.12
N TRP A 63 11.39 2.16 -4.34
CA TRP A 63 10.22 2.62 -3.61
C TRP A 63 9.44 1.45 -3.05
N SER A 64 8.95 1.66 -1.85
CA SER A 64 7.97 0.76 -1.28
C SER A 64 6.88 1.65 -0.69
N CYS A 65 5.86 1.05 -0.15
CA CYS A 65 4.83 1.85 0.50
C CYS A 65 4.11 1.02 1.54
N GLU A 66 3.44 1.73 2.41
CA GLU A 66 2.64 1.09 3.43
C GLU A 66 1.43 1.95 3.69
N CYS A 67 0.42 1.36 4.24
CA CYS A 67 -0.82 2.07 4.50
C CYS A 67 -1.59 1.36 5.59
N VAL A 68 -2.70 1.97 5.93
CA VAL A 68 -3.70 1.28 6.75
C VAL A 68 -4.86 0.96 5.83
N ALA A 69 -5.34 -0.25 5.88
CA ALA A 69 -6.47 -0.68 5.06
C ALA A 69 -7.67 -0.93 5.95
N GLY A 70 -8.83 -0.66 5.43
CA GLY A 70 -10.06 -0.85 6.18
C GLY A 70 -11.22 -1.04 5.24
N PHE A 71 -12.41 -0.94 5.79
CA PHE A 71 -13.63 -1.08 5.02
C PHE A 71 -14.37 0.24 4.97
N LEU A 72 -14.95 0.50 3.81
CA LEU A 72 -15.85 1.60 3.70
C LEU A 72 -17.10 1.14 4.34
N ARG A 73 -17.49 1.61 5.52
CA ARG A 73 -18.56 1.12 6.18
C ARG A 73 -19.72 1.74 5.76
N PRO A 74 -20.51 1.24 5.26
CA PRO A 74 -21.73 1.84 4.89
C PRO A 74 -22.58 1.99 6.04
N GLN A 75 -22.85 2.02 6.39
CA GLN A 75 -23.39 1.94 7.32
C GLN A 75 -24.45 1.79 7.23
N LYS A 76 -24.62 1.58 7.24
CA LYS A 76 -25.26 1.44 7.16
C LYS A 76 -26.02 1.75 6.77
N THR A 77 -26.13 1.91 6.78
CA THR A 77 -26.67 2.31 6.47
C THR A 77 -27.27 2.75 6.08
N GLN A 78 -27.39 2.73 5.83
CA GLN A 78 -27.76 3.17 5.42
C GLN A 78 -28.45 3.44 5.04
N LYS A 79 -28.76 3.37 4.91
CA LYS A 79 -29.27 3.67 4.52
C LYS A 79 -29.89 4.14 4.27
N ARG A 80 -30.10 4.10 4.16
CA ARG A 80 -30.57 4.62 3.83
C ARG A 80 -31.18 5.09 3.54
N VAL A 81 -31.40 4.90 3.45
CA VAL A 81 -31.86 5.43 3.11
C VAL A 81 -32.48 5.70 2.81
N LYS A 82 -32.74 5.69 2.64
CA LYS A 82 -33.22 6.06 2.29
C LYS A 82 -33.82 6.40 2.12
N LYS A 83 -34.10 6.33 2.04
CA LYS A 83 -34.49 6.76 1.79
C LYS A 83 -34.73 6.88 1.59
#